data_be05efdaa3e7c80f80dbbe951da56259
#
_entry.id   be05efdaa3e7c80f80dbbe951da56259
#
_cell.length_a   1.000
_cell.length_b   1.000
_cell.length_c   1.000
_cell.angle_alpha   90.00
_cell.angle_beta   90.00
_cell.angle_gamma   90.00
#
_symmetry.space_group_name_H-M   'P 1'
#
loop_
_entity.id
_entity.type
_entity.pdbx_description
1 polymer ?
#
loop_
_entity_poly.entity_id
_entity_poly.type
_entity_poly.pdbx_seq_one_letter_code
_entity_poly.pdbx_strand_id
1 'polypeptide(L)'
;MLNSKRFTVTPVSRLARWAALCLCLSGSLASLAQAQTATATDLTLLKSTAPDRASKLAAAAKLEGGITLYTSIAEKDLKPLIDPFEKKYGVKVTTWRASGDSVMNRTINETRAKRYNVDLVHAGTVELEVLHREKMLQAVASPHFTELMPGSVPAHKEYATTIYSMWVQAYNTGSVKAAELPKTYDDLLDPKWKGRLGFEVENIDWFVTVVKSMGEAKGLQYFRDLASSNGISVRKGHTNLTNMVAAGEVPVALTVYNYMPEQLKKKGAPIDWLVLQPAVVRGNAVGVMKNAKNPAAAALFMDYLLGEGQQAYADLAYLPANTKITSSLRNYKMLVVDPQESLDGRDKWRKLYDEIIIRGAKQ
;
A
#
# COMPACT_ATOMS: atom_id res chain seq x y z
N MET A 1 60.24 34.96 -44.91
CA MET A 1 61.48 35.37 -44.23
C MET A 1 61.29 35.12 -42.74
N LEU A 2 61.75 33.92 -42.31
CA LEU A 2 62.99 33.67 -41.62
C LEU A 2 63.23 34.52 -40.36
N ASN A 3 63.10 33.95 -39.16
CA ASN A 3 64.32 33.65 -38.41
C ASN A 3 64.07 32.71 -37.20
N SER A 4 64.80 31.60 -37.21
CA SER A 4 64.92 30.61 -36.15
C SER A 4 65.97 31.09 -35.14
N LYS A 5 65.67 31.02 -33.84
CA LYS A 5 66.73 31.01 -32.80
C LYS A 5 66.57 29.73 -31.95
N ARG A 6 67.52 28.86 -32.11
CA ARG A 6 67.79 27.71 -31.23
C ARG A 6 68.37 28.21 -29.91
N PHE A 7 67.84 27.77 -28.82
CA PHE A 7 68.53 27.84 -27.51
C PHE A 7 68.88 26.41 -27.04
N THR A 8 70.15 26.20 -26.88
CA THR A 8 70.74 25.00 -26.28
C THR A 8 70.65 25.06 -24.79
N VAL A 9 70.10 23.98 -24.17
CA VAL A 9 70.04 23.81 -22.72
C VAL A 9 70.96 22.62 -22.36
N THR A 10 71.97 22.90 -21.54
CA THR A 10 72.90 21.95 -20.93
C THR A 10 72.22 21.14 -19.82
N PRO A 11 72.55 19.86 -19.63
CA PRO A 11 71.94 19.04 -18.57
C PRO A 11 72.65 19.20 -17.23
N VAL A 12 71.91 19.62 -16.20
CA VAL A 12 72.34 19.59 -14.81
C VAL A 12 71.67 18.43 -14.08
N SER A 13 72.53 17.65 -13.46
CA SER A 13 72.37 16.39 -12.76
C SER A 13 71.09 16.13 -11.95
N ARG A 14 70.44 14.99 -12.25
CA ARG A 14 69.27 14.43 -11.58
C ARG A 14 69.61 13.50 -10.39
N LEU A 15 70.35 13.95 -9.38
CA LEU A 15 70.72 13.05 -8.29
C LEU A 15 70.48 13.55 -6.86
N ALA A 16 69.81 14.69 -6.66
CA ALA A 16 69.59 15.23 -5.32
C ALA A 16 68.14 15.52 -4.91
N ARG A 17 67.15 14.86 -5.54
CA ARG A 17 65.71 15.10 -5.22
C ARG A 17 64.89 13.88 -4.80
N TRP A 18 65.51 12.73 -4.52
CA TRP A 18 64.77 11.49 -4.14
C TRP A 18 64.78 11.14 -2.65
N ALA A 19 65.46 11.94 -1.79
CA ALA A 19 65.53 11.63 -0.37
C ALA A 19 64.54 12.38 0.54
N ALA A 20 63.75 13.32 0.01
CA ALA A 20 62.80 14.12 0.83
C ALA A 20 61.33 13.76 0.64
N LEU A 21 60.99 12.78 -0.21
CA LEU A 21 59.57 12.42 -0.50
C LEU A 21 59.10 11.12 0.19
N CYS A 22 59.94 10.44 0.90
CA CYS A 22 59.59 9.14 1.55
C CYS A 22 59.19 9.24 3.03
N LEU A 23 59.25 10.42 3.68
CA LEU A 23 58.88 10.55 5.10
C LEU A 23 57.51 11.18 5.36
N CYS A 24 56.78 11.62 4.35
CA CYS A 24 55.43 12.20 4.53
C CYS A 24 54.27 11.26 4.12
N LEU A 25 54.55 10.05 3.64
CA LEU A 25 53.47 9.10 3.22
C LEU A 25 53.13 8.02 4.25
N SER A 26 53.83 7.97 5.38
CA SER A 26 53.56 6.96 6.44
C SER A 26 52.58 7.43 7.53
N GLY A 27 52.11 8.69 7.48
CA GLY A 27 51.18 9.26 8.48
C GLY A 27 49.70 9.27 8.06
N SER A 28 49.36 9.01 6.77
CA SER A 28 47.99 9.19 6.25
C SER A 28 47.26 7.90 5.95
N LEU A 29 47.81 6.74 6.22
CA LEU A 29 47.20 5.42 5.96
C LEU A 29 46.49 4.81 7.17
N ALA A 30 46.52 5.47 8.33
CA ALA A 30 45.87 4.93 9.53
C ALA A 30 44.44 5.50 9.77
N SER A 31 43.93 6.44 8.93
CA SER A 31 42.63 7.07 9.13
C SER A 31 41.54 6.66 8.12
N LEU A 32 41.81 5.68 7.25
CA LEU A 32 40.83 5.23 6.22
C LEU A 32 40.31 3.80 6.45
N ALA A 33 40.59 3.20 7.60
CA ALA A 33 40.15 1.84 7.93
C ALA A 33 39.00 1.78 8.93
N GLN A 34 38.22 2.86 9.09
CA GLN A 34 36.89 2.86 9.73
C GLN A 34 35.81 3.11 8.70
N ALA A 35 35.87 2.45 7.54
CA ALA A 35 34.67 2.12 6.82
C ALA A 35 33.92 1.14 7.71
N GLN A 36 32.88 1.65 8.40
CA GLN A 36 31.93 0.85 9.13
C GLN A 36 31.49 -0.30 8.22
N THR A 37 31.94 -1.53 8.51
CA THR A 37 31.24 -2.72 8.09
C THR A 37 29.88 -2.60 8.74
N ALA A 38 28.88 -2.17 7.97
CA ALA A 38 27.49 -2.32 8.34
C ALA A 38 27.33 -3.81 8.65
N THR A 39 27.30 -4.15 9.93
CA THR A 39 27.07 -5.51 10.40
C THR A 39 25.74 -5.92 9.79
N ALA A 40 25.76 -6.93 8.92
CA ALA A 40 24.55 -7.48 8.33
C ALA A 40 23.58 -7.76 9.48
N THR A 41 22.39 -7.17 9.43
CA THR A 41 21.38 -7.37 10.48
C THR A 41 21.13 -8.85 10.63
N ASP A 42 21.24 -9.34 11.87
CA ASP A 42 20.88 -10.73 12.17
C ASP A 42 19.38 -10.93 11.89
N LEU A 43 19.07 -11.63 10.81
CA LEU A 43 17.70 -11.89 10.39
C LEU A 43 16.90 -12.72 11.41
N THR A 44 17.55 -13.36 12.39
CA THR A 44 16.87 -14.04 13.50
C THR A 44 16.13 -13.04 14.39
N LEU A 45 16.62 -11.79 14.46
CA LEU A 45 15.98 -10.72 15.21
C LEU A 45 14.56 -10.40 14.70
N LEU A 46 14.33 -10.51 13.38
CA LEU A 46 13.02 -10.26 12.78
C LEU A 46 11.98 -11.27 13.27
N LYS A 47 12.42 -12.49 13.56
CA LYS A 47 11.55 -13.61 14.01
C LYS A 47 11.54 -13.78 15.53
N SER A 48 12.34 -13.02 16.26
CA SER A 48 12.44 -13.08 17.72
C SER A 48 11.12 -12.63 18.36
N THR A 49 10.73 -13.27 19.45
CA THR A 49 9.65 -12.86 20.36
C THR A 49 10.18 -12.45 21.73
N ALA A 50 11.50 -12.33 21.87
CA ALA A 50 12.14 -11.98 23.14
C ALA A 50 11.72 -10.58 23.62
N PRO A 51 11.63 -10.33 24.94
CA PRO A 51 11.22 -9.05 25.49
C PRO A 51 12.05 -7.85 25.05
N ASP A 52 13.31 -8.06 24.72
CA ASP A 52 14.27 -7.03 24.29
C ASP A 52 14.30 -6.81 22.77
N ARG A 53 13.43 -7.53 22.00
CA ARG A 53 13.36 -7.42 20.55
C ARG A 53 13.14 -5.98 20.07
N ALA A 54 12.20 -5.25 20.69
CA ALA A 54 11.88 -3.89 20.27
C ALA A 54 13.08 -2.94 20.38
N SER A 55 13.83 -3.01 21.48
CA SER A 55 15.03 -2.20 21.68
C SER A 55 16.16 -2.58 20.71
N LYS A 56 16.37 -3.88 20.48
CA LYS A 56 17.37 -4.37 19.51
C LYS A 56 17.01 -3.97 18.08
N LEU A 57 15.74 -4.08 17.67
CA LEU A 57 15.27 -3.61 16.37
C LEU A 57 15.49 -2.10 16.20
N ALA A 58 15.14 -1.30 17.21
CA ALA A 58 15.33 0.13 17.14
C ALA A 58 16.80 0.53 17.02
N ALA A 59 17.69 -0.16 17.75
CA ALA A 59 19.13 0.06 17.66
C ALA A 59 19.69 -0.32 16.27
N ALA A 60 19.30 -1.49 15.74
CA ALA A 60 19.72 -1.93 14.41
C ALA A 60 19.16 -1.02 13.30
N ALA A 61 17.88 -0.66 13.37
CA ALA A 61 17.23 0.24 12.42
C ALA A 61 17.88 1.63 12.36
N LYS A 62 18.34 2.13 13.52
CA LYS A 62 19.07 3.41 13.58
C LYS A 62 20.43 3.33 12.87
N LEU A 63 21.10 2.19 12.93
CA LEU A 63 22.35 1.96 12.19
C LEU A 63 22.12 1.82 10.68
N GLU A 64 20.99 1.22 10.27
CA GLU A 64 20.57 1.14 8.88
C GLU A 64 20.15 2.51 8.30
N GLY A 65 19.69 3.43 9.14
CA GLY A 65 19.45 4.85 8.82
C GLY A 65 18.16 5.16 8.10
N GLY A 66 17.52 4.21 7.39
CA GLY A 66 16.28 4.46 6.68
C GLY A 66 15.73 3.24 5.96
N ILE A 67 14.53 3.39 5.39
CA ILE A 67 13.87 2.37 4.57
C ILE A 67 13.32 2.96 3.28
N THR A 68 13.17 2.12 2.28
CA THR A 68 12.36 2.41 1.08
C THR A 68 11.04 1.66 1.18
N LEU A 69 9.94 2.41 1.21
CA LEU A 69 8.57 1.92 1.25
C LEU A 69 7.92 2.06 -0.12
N TYR A 70 7.45 0.95 -0.71
CA TYR A 70 6.52 1.00 -1.84
C TYR A 70 5.11 0.86 -1.30
N THR A 71 4.20 1.81 -1.63
CA THR A 71 2.88 1.86 -1.01
C THR A 71 1.76 2.26 -1.96
N SER A 72 0.56 1.74 -1.69
CA SER A 72 -0.69 2.16 -2.31
C SER A 72 -1.51 3.15 -1.48
N ILE A 73 -1.07 3.49 -0.27
CA ILE A 73 -1.71 4.53 0.57
C ILE A 73 -1.73 5.86 -0.20
N ALA A 74 -2.81 6.62 -0.05
CA ALA A 74 -2.93 7.91 -0.71
C ALA A 74 -1.82 8.87 -0.24
N GLU A 75 -1.21 9.60 -1.17
CA GLU A 75 -0.07 10.49 -0.91
C GLU A 75 -0.32 11.45 0.27
N LYS A 76 -1.51 12.06 0.31
CA LYS A 76 -1.93 12.98 1.37
C LYS A 76 -2.01 12.37 2.76
N ASP A 77 -2.14 11.03 2.84
CA ASP A 77 -2.29 10.30 4.10
C ASP A 77 -0.95 9.72 4.62
N LEU A 78 0.14 9.82 3.82
CA LEU A 78 1.45 9.27 4.21
C LEU A 78 2.11 10.06 5.33
N LYS A 79 2.06 11.38 5.27
CA LYS A 79 2.73 12.25 6.24
C LYS A 79 2.28 12.01 7.70
N PRO A 80 0.99 11.92 8.02
CA PRO A 80 0.53 11.56 9.38
C PRO A 80 0.99 10.20 9.88
N LEU A 81 1.28 9.25 8.97
CA LEU A 81 1.76 7.92 9.31
C LEU A 81 3.28 7.87 9.50
N ILE A 82 4.04 8.66 8.74
CA ILE A 82 5.50 8.59 8.65
C ILE A 82 6.18 9.54 9.63
N ASP A 83 5.74 10.81 9.71
CA ASP A 83 6.41 11.82 10.53
C ASP A 83 6.57 11.41 12.02
N PRO A 84 5.54 10.83 12.69
CA PRO A 84 5.68 10.39 14.07
C PRO A 84 6.72 9.28 14.25
N PHE A 85 6.79 8.35 13.28
CA PHE A 85 7.79 7.30 13.28
C PHE A 85 9.22 7.85 13.12
N GLU A 86 9.43 8.71 12.12
CA GLU A 86 10.72 9.35 11.89
C GLU A 86 11.18 10.16 13.10
N LYS A 87 10.25 10.92 13.69
CA LYS A 87 10.52 11.71 14.90
C LYS A 87 10.93 10.84 16.09
N LYS A 88 10.23 9.70 16.27
CA LYS A 88 10.46 8.80 17.41
C LYS A 88 11.75 8.00 17.27
N TYR A 89 12.00 7.43 16.11
CA TYR A 89 13.06 6.44 15.91
C TYR A 89 14.30 6.98 15.20
N GLY A 90 14.21 8.17 14.57
CA GLY A 90 15.31 8.76 13.79
C GLY A 90 15.62 7.99 12.50
N VAL A 91 14.71 7.13 12.04
CA VAL A 91 14.82 6.31 10.83
C VAL A 91 14.03 6.97 9.70
N LYS A 92 14.67 7.24 8.57
CA LYS A 92 14.02 7.90 7.43
C LYS A 92 13.19 6.93 6.60
N VAL A 93 12.01 7.38 6.12
CA VAL A 93 11.13 6.60 5.26
C VAL A 93 11.04 7.28 3.89
N THR A 94 11.70 6.69 2.91
CA THR A 94 11.58 7.11 1.50
C THR A 94 10.43 6.35 0.86
N THR A 95 9.49 7.06 0.26
CA THR A 95 8.28 6.45 -0.31
C THR A 95 8.28 6.48 -1.84
N TRP A 96 7.78 5.40 -2.44
CA TRP A 96 7.28 5.38 -3.79
C TRP A 96 5.83 4.93 -3.79
N ARG A 97 4.94 5.82 -4.29
CA ARG A 97 3.50 5.60 -4.25
C ARG A 97 2.94 5.32 -5.64
N ALA A 98 2.14 4.25 -5.76
CA ALA A 98 1.39 3.90 -6.97
C ALA A 98 0.10 3.14 -6.60
N SER A 99 -0.66 2.63 -7.61
CA SER A 99 -1.74 1.66 -7.37
C SER A 99 -1.17 0.34 -6.84
N GLY A 100 -2.00 -0.48 -6.17
CA GLY A 100 -1.58 -1.78 -5.64
C GLY A 100 -0.95 -2.67 -6.71
N ASP A 101 -1.60 -2.81 -7.88
CA ASP A 101 -1.06 -3.55 -9.02
C ASP A 101 0.30 -3.00 -9.51
N SER A 102 0.45 -1.67 -9.55
CA SER A 102 1.71 -1.05 -9.97
C SER A 102 2.82 -1.29 -8.94
N VAL A 103 2.50 -1.23 -7.64
CA VAL A 103 3.42 -1.57 -6.55
C VAL A 103 3.89 -3.01 -6.68
N MET A 104 2.96 -3.95 -6.80
CA MET A 104 3.24 -5.37 -6.97
C MET A 104 4.11 -5.64 -8.19
N ASN A 105 3.69 -5.16 -9.37
CA ASN A 105 4.38 -5.41 -10.63
C ASN A 105 5.80 -4.84 -10.63
N ARG A 106 6.00 -3.63 -10.10
CA ARG A 106 7.33 -3.03 -9.96
C ARG A 106 8.22 -3.85 -9.04
N THR A 107 7.69 -4.25 -7.89
CA THR A 107 8.41 -5.08 -6.91
C THR A 107 8.89 -6.40 -7.54
N ILE A 108 8.00 -7.09 -8.28
CA ILE A 108 8.33 -8.33 -8.98
C ILE A 108 9.42 -8.10 -10.04
N ASN A 109 9.25 -7.09 -10.90
CA ASN A 109 10.17 -6.82 -12.00
C ASN A 109 11.56 -6.42 -11.48
N GLU A 110 11.64 -5.58 -10.46
CA GLU A 110 12.91 -5.18 -9.85
C GLU A 110 13.60 -6.37 -9.16
N THR A 111 12.84 -7.17 -8.40
CA THR A 111 13.38 -8.35 -7.71
C THR A 111 13.90 -9.40 -8.70
N ARG A 112 13.17 -9.70 -9.76
CA ARG A 112 13.60 -10.62 -10.83
C ARG A 112 14.85 -10.10 -11.56
N ALA A 113 14.99 -8.79 -11.70
CA ALA A 113 16.19 -8.14 -12.23
C ALA A 113 17.33 -8.00 -11.19
N LYS A 114 17.20 -8.60 -9.99
CA LYS A 114 18.15 -8.50 -8.85
C LYS A 114 18.41 -7.05 -8.42
N ARG A 115 17.45 -6.16 -8.63
CA ARG A 115 17.46 -4.77 -8.14
C ARG A 115 16.61 -4.68 -6.88
N TYR A 116 17.25 -4.75 -5.73
CA TYR A 116 16.58 -4.74 -4.41
C TYR A 116 16.46 -3.29 -3.91
N ASN A 117 15.52 -2.55 -4.47
CA ASN A 117 15.33 -1.11 -4.19
C ASN A 117 14.28 -0.84 -3.12
N VAL A 118 13.52 -1.86 -2.70
CA VAL A 118 12.45 -1.74 -1.71
C VAL A 118 12.72 -2.64 -0.52
N ASP A 119 12.50 -2.10 0.68
CA ASP A 119 12.65 -2.83 1.94
C ASP A 119 11.31 -3.32 2.48
N LEU A 120 10.26 -2.53 2.27
CA LEU A 120 8.92 -2.79 2.78
C LEU A 120 7.86 -2.48 1.72
N VAL A 121 6.90 -3.37 1.55
CA VAL A 121 5.75 -3.16 0.66
C VAL A 121 4.49 -3.04 1.50
N HIS A 122 3.67 -2.01 1.20
CA HIS A 122 2.34 -1.80 1.78
C HIS A 122 1.31 -1.65 0.67
N ALA A 123 0.51 -2.69 0.43
CA ALA A 123 -0.50 -2.76 -0.62
C ALA A 123 -1.69 -3.63 -0.17
N GLY A 124 -2.63 -3.91 -1.05
CA GLY A 124 -3.74 -4.81 -0.73
C GLY A 124 -3.26 -6.24 -0.43
N THR A 125 -4.05 -6.96 0.35
CA THR A 125 -3.72 -8.34 0.73
C THR A 125 -3.58 -9.28 -0.46
N VAL A 126 -4.31 -9.05 -1.55
CA VAL A 126 -4.19 -9.84 -2.78
C VAL A 126 -2.81 -9.65 -3.42
N GLU A 127 -2.34 -8.41 -3.49
CA GLU A 127 -1.02 -8.06 -4.03
C GLU A 127 0.11 -8.64 -3.15
N LEU A 128 -0.05 -8.61 -1.82
CA LEU A 128 0.91 -9.21 -0.89
C LEU A 128 0.91 -10.74 -0.99
N GLU A 129 -0.24 -11.37 -1.21
CA GLU A 129 -0.35 -12.81 -1.44
C GLU A 129 0.39 -13.23 -2.73
N VAL A 130 0.34 -12.41 -3.80
CA VAL A 130 1.16 -12.64 -5.00
C VAL A 130 2.64 -12.61 -4.65
N LEU A 131 3.10 -11.59 -3.91
CA LEU A 131 4.50 -11.48 -3.51
C LEU A 131 4.94 -12.64 -2.60
N HIS A 132 4.04 -13.18 -1.74
CA HIS A 132 4.25 -14.39 -0.97
C HIS A 132 4.45 -15.61 -1.88
N ARG A 133 3.54 -15.85 -2.83
CA ARG A 133 3.63 -16.97 -3.79
C ARG A 133 4.89 -16.91 -4.66
N GLU A 134 5.35 -15.69 -4.99
CA GLU A 134 6.63 -15.43 -5.66
C GLU A 134 7.86 -15.57 -4.73
N LYS A 135 7.67 -15.90 -3.44
CA LYS A 135 8.73 -16.07 -2.42
C LYS A 135 9.61 -14.83 -2.22
N MET A 136 9.01 -13.65 -2.37
CA MET A 136 9.71 -12.36 -2.29
C MET A 136 9.66 -11.72 -0.91
N LEU A 137 8.80 -12.21 -0.03
CA LEU A 137 8.65 -11.72 1.34
C LEU A 137 9.40 -12.62 2.33
N GLN A 138 9.60 -12.12 3.53
CA GLN A 138 10.13 -12.91 4.64
C GLN A 138 9.20 -12.85 5.86
N ALA A 139 9.15 -13.97 6.59
CA ALA A 139 8.37 -14.04 7.81
C ALA A 139 8.99 -13.15 8.90
N VAL A 140 8.12 -12.40 9.59
CA VAL A 140 8.46 -11.51 10.70
C VAL A 140 7.60 -11.88 11.90
N ALA A 141 8.11 -11.73 13.11
CA ALA A 141 7.31 -11.76 14.33
C ALA A 141 7.00 -10.32 14.75
N SER A 142 5.76 -10.05 15.14
CA SER A 142 5.38 -8.78 15.73
C SER A 142 4.60 -9.01 17.04
N PRO A 143 4.85 -8.23 18.09
CA PRO A 143 4.09 -8.33 19.33
C PRO A 143 2.61 -7.98 19.13
N HIS A 144 2.29 -7.25 18.05
CA HIS A 144 0.93 -6.80 17.75
C HIS A 144 0.07 -7.82 16.99
N PHE A 145 0.62 -8.97 16.53
CA PHE A 145 -0.13 -9.94 15.75
C PHE A 145 -1.39 -10.47 16.47
N THR A 146 -1.32 -10.64 17.80
CA THR A 146 -2.45 -11.10 18.61
C THR A 146 -3.49 -10.00 18.89
N GLU A 147 -3.18 -8.76 18.56
CA GLU A 147 -4.07 -7.61 18.74
C GLU A 147 -4.88 -7.30 17.48
N LEU A 148 -4.55 -7.95 16.36
CA LEU A 148 -5.20 -7.69 15.07
C LEU A 148 -6.51 -8.47 14.95
N MET A 149 -7.39 -7.98 14.08
CA MET A 149 -8.63 -8.69 13.72
C MET A 149 -8.31 -10.10 13.20
N PRO A 150 -9.19 -11.10 13.46
CA PRO A 150 -9.02 -12.46 12.94
C PRO A 150 -8.79 -12.46 11.42
N GLY A 151 -7.84 -13.28 10.97
CA GLY A 151 -7.46 -13.36 9.55
C GLY A 151 -6.50 -12.27 9.06
N SER A 152 -6.12 -11.29 9.91
CA SER A 152 -5.17 -10.25 9.53
C SER A 152 -3.74 -10.75 9.32
N VAL A 153 -3.38 -11.88 9.91
CA VAL A 153 -2.05 -12.47 9.81
C VAL A 153 -2.19 -13.89 9.24
N PRO A 154 -1.73 -14.16 8.02
CA PRO A 154 -1.74 -15.49 7.45
C PRO A 154 -0.76 -16.43 8.18
N ALA A 155 -0.93 -17.74 8.03
CA ALA A 155 -0.12 -18.74 8.73
C ALA A 155 1.39 -18.62 8.46
N HIS A 156 1.76 -18.19 7.24
CA HIS A 156 3.16 -17.99 6.86
C HIS A 156 3.82 -16.75 7.48
N LYS A 157 3.03 -15.78 8.03
CA LYS A 157 3.52 -14.56 8.72
C LYS A 157 4.45 -13.66 7.89
N GLU A 158 4.36 -13.71 6.58
CA GLU A 158 5.19 -12.90 5.67
C GLU A 158 4.60 -11.52 5.40
N TYR A 159 3.31 -11.33 5.73
CA TYR A 159 2.66 -10.03 5.78
C TYR A 159 1.60 -9.97 6.89
N ALA A 160 1.19 -8.78 7.25
CA ALA A 160 0.08 -8.56 8.19
C ALA A 160 -0.76 -7.37 7.73
N THR A 161 -2.08 -7.50 7.87
CA THR A 161 -3.03 -6.43 7.55
C THR A 161 -2.90 -5.30 8.56
N THR A 162 -2.73 -4.07 8.07
CA THR A 162 -2.66 -2.85 8.88
C THR A 162 -4.01 -2.17 8.98
N ILE A 163 -4.78 -2.18 7.88
CA ILE A 163 -6.10 -1.57 7.77
C ILE A 163 -7.02 -2.41 6.91
N TYR A 164 -8.30 -2.18 7.08
CA TYR A 164 -9.34 -2.62 6.16
C TYR A 164 -9.97 -1.41 5.46
N SER A 165 -10.15 -1.50 4.16
CA SER A 165 -10.91 -0.56 3.35
C SER A 165 -12.29 -1.15 3.08
N MET A 166 -13.35 -0.48 3.53
CA MET A 166 -14.73 -0.91 3.31
C MET A 166 -15.27 -0.24 2.06
N TRP A 167 -15.80 -1.03 1.13
CA TRP A 167 -16.56 -0.47 0.02
C TRP A 167 -17.89 0.05 0.51
N VAL A 168 -18.17 1.29 0.15
CA VAL A 168 -19.40 1.99 0.50
C VAL A 168 -20.05 2.59 -0.74
N GLN A 169 -21.33 2.91 -0.63
CA GLN A 169 -22.07 3.64 -1.64
C GLN A 169 -22.04 5.12 -1.25
N ALA A 170 -21.24 5.92 -1.97
CA ALA A 170 -21.17 7.36 -1.76
C ALA A 170 -22.22 8.08 -2.64
N TYR A 171 -22.84 9.12 -2.12
CA TYR A 171 -23.82 9.89 -2.85
C TYR A 171 -23.66 11.40 -2.65
N ASN A 172 -24.05 12.18 -3.65
CA ASN A 172 -24.08 13.63 -3.55
C ASN A 172 -25.36 14.07 -2.81
N THR A 173 -25.21 14.77 -1.70
CA THR A 173 -26.33 15.18 -0.83
C THR A 173 -27.22 16.26 -1.45
N GLY A 174 -26.75 16.96 -2.47
CA GLY A 174 -27.55 17.92 -3.26
C GLY A 174 -28.40 17.25 -4.35
N SER A 175 -27.93 16.08 -4.86
CA SER A 175 -28.60 15.38 -5.98
C SER A 175 -29.46 14.20 -5.55
N VAL A 176 -29.22 13.64 -4.35
CA VAL A 176 -29.92 12.45 -3.81
C VAL A 176 -30.36 12.74 -2.38
N LYS A 177 -31.66 12.64 -2.14
CA LYS A 177 -32.22 12.83 -0.79
C LYS A 177 -32.10 11.55 0.02
N ALA A 178 -31.94 11.67 1.32
CA ALA A 178 -31.80 10.53 2.24
C ALA A 178 -32.96 9.52 2.14
N ALA A 179 -34.16 10.00 1.88
CA ALA A 179 -35.35 9.15 1.71
C ALA A 179 -35.35 8.30 0.42
N GLU A 180 -34.53 8.68 -0.57
CA GLU A 180 -34.41 7.97 -1.86
C GLU A 180 -33.35 6.86 -1.83
N LEU A 181 -32.50 6.84 -0.78
CA LEU A 181 -31.33 5.96 -0.70
C LEU A 181 -31.74 4.48 -0.72
N PRO A 182 -30.96 3.63 -1.41
CA PRO A 182 -31.18 2.19 -1.40
C PRO A 182 -30.86 1.62 -0.01
N LYS A 183 -31.66 0.64 0.42
CA LYS A 183 -31.45 -0.11 1.69
C LYS A 183 -30.82 -1.48 1.43
N THR A 184 -31.03 -2.03 0.24
CA THR A 184 -30.54 -3.32 -0.21
C THR A 184 -29.90 -3.19 -1.59
N TYR A 185 -29.16 -4.21 -2.02
CA TYR A 185 -28.66 -4.28 -3.40
C TYR A 185 -29.81 -4.34 -4.41
N ASP A 186 -30.92 -5.02 -4.09
CA ASP A 186 -32.07 -5.15 -4.98
C ASP A 186 -32.74 -3.79 -5.26
N ASP A 187 -32.69 -2.84 -4.32
CA ASP A 187 -33.23 -1.47 -4.52
C ASP A 187 -32.50 -0.69 -5.61
N LEU A 188 -31.27 -1.11 -5.96
CA LEU A 188 -30.50 -0.51 -7.06
C LEU A 188 -31.02 -0.90 -8.44
N LEU A 189 -31.91 -1.90 -8.54
CA LEU A 189 -32.61 -2.27 -9.78
C LEU A 189 -33.79 -1.35 -10.11
N ASP A 190 -34.22 -0.51 -9.15
CA ASP A 190 -35.31 0.45 -9.38
C ASP A 190 -34.91 1.39 -10.54
N PRO A 191 -35.79 1.60 -11.55
CA PRO A 191 -35.57 2.50 -12.70
C PRO A 191 -35.18 3.94 -12.33
N LYS A 192 -35.48 4.41 -11.11
CA LYS A 192 -35.05 5.74 -10.63
C LYS A 192 -33.52 5.90 -10.62
N TRP A 193 -32.76 4.81 -10.61
CA TRP A 193 -31.31 4.83 -10.64
C TRP A 193 -30.71 4.84 -12.04
N LYS A 194 -31.52 4.78 -13.08
CA LYS A 194 -31.06 4.76 -14.48
C LYS A 194 -30.18 5.97 -14.79
N GLY A 195 -28.92 5.69 -15.23
CA GLY A 195 -27.93 6.69 -15.57
C GLY A 195 -27.30 7.42 -14.35
N ARG A 196 -27.64 7.01 -13.12
CA ARG A 196 -27.20 7.68 -11.88
C ARG A 196 -26.09 6.95 -11.12
N LEU A 197 -25.68 5.76 -11.59
CA LEU A 197 -24.77 4.87 -10.89
C LEU A 197 -23.35 4.94 -11.46
N GLY A 198 -22.39 5.23 -10.62
CA GLY A 198 -20.96 5.18 -10.94
C GLY A 198 -20.29 3.96 -10.31
N PHE A 199 -19.29 3.43 -11.00
CA PHE A 199 -18.54 2.23 -10.59
C PHE A 199 -17.06 2.41 -10.90
N GLU A 200 -16.19 1.95 -10.00
CA GLU A 200 -14.76 2.00 -10.24
C GLU A 200 -14.29 0.72 -10.93
N VAL A 201 -13.44 0.85 -11.95
CA VAL A 201 -13.09 -0.20 -12.92
C VAL A 201 -12.31 -1.38 -12.33
N GLU A 202 -11.61 -1.23 -11.23
CA GLU A 202 -10.70 -2.24 -10.66
C GLU A 202 -11.33 -3.03 -9.48
N ASN A 203 -12.68 -3.02 -9.33
CA ASN A 203 -13.38 -3.62 -8.18
C ASN A 203 -13.85 -5.05 -8.40
N ILE A 204 -13.03 -5.88 -9.05
CA ILE A 204 -13.33 -7.30 -9.26
C ILE A 204 -13.54 -8.06 -7.95
N ASP A 205 -12.73 -7.78 -6.92
CA ASP A 205 -12.83 -8.48 -5.63
C ASP A 205 -14.17 -8.17 -4.93
N TRP A 206 -14.62 -6.91 -5.00
CA TRP A 206 -15.95 -6.55 -4.49
C TRP A 206 -17.06 -7.26 -5.27
N PHE A 207 -17.00 -7.23 -6.61
CA PHE A 207 -17.97 -7.91 -7.46
C PHE A 207 -18.07 -9.40 -7.13
N VAL A 208 -16.94 -10.10 -7.05
CA VAL A 208 -16.89 -11.53 -6.72
C VAL A 208 -17.49 -11.80 -5.35
N THR A 209 -17.13 -11.00 -4.35
CA THR A 209 -17.61 -11.18 -2.98
C THR A 209 -19.12 -10.98 -2.89
N VAL A 210 -19.67 -9.95 -3.56
CA VAL A 210 -21.13 -9.70 -3.61
C VAL A 210 -21.83 -10.83 -4.36
N VAL A 211 -21.34 -11.23 -5.54
CA VAL A 211 -21.91 -12.35 -6.33
C VAL A 211 -21.99 -13.62 -5.49
N LYS A 212 -20.91 -13.98 -4.80
CA LYS A 212 -20.90 -15.17 -3.95
C LYS A 212 -21.84 -15.07 -2.76
N SER A 213 -21.96 -13.90 -2.16
CA SER A 213 -22.86 -13.69 -1.02
C SER A 213 -24.35 -13.88 -1.39
N MET A 214 -24.70 -13.63 -2.64
CA MET A 214 -26.04 -13.84 -3.19
C MET A 214 -26.27 -15.29 -3.70
N GLY A 215 -25.19 -16.09 -3.80
CA GLY A 215 -25.13 -17.31 -4.59
C GLY A 215 -24.76 -17.02 -6.05
N GLU A 216 -23.75 -17.71 -6.60
CA GLU A 216 -23.11 -17.35 -7.87
C GLU A 216 -24.09 -17.07 -9.01
N ALA A 217 -25.04 -17.97 -9.27
CA ALA A 217 -26.00 -17.81 -10.37
C ALA A 217 -26.88 -16.58 -10.20
N LYS A 218 -27.45 -16.38 -9.00
CA LYS A 218 -28.30 -15.23 -8.67
C LYS A 218 -27.50 -13.93 -8.71
N GLY A 219 -26.30 -13.92 -8.14
CA GLY A 219 -25.46 -12.73 -8.11
C GLY A 219 -25.00 -12.29 -9.50
N LEU A 220 -24.63 -13.23 -10.38
CA LEU A 220 -24.29 -12.92 -11.76
C LEU A 220 -25.49 -12.35 -12.52
N GLN A 221 -26.71 -12.93 -12.32
CA GLN A 221 -27.91 -12.40 -12.93
C GLN A 221 -28.23 -10.99 -12.43
N TYR A 222 -28.13 -10.76 -11.12
CA TYR A 222 -28.31 -9.43 -10.51
C TYR A 222 -27.45 -8.35 -11.20
N PHE A 223 -26.16 -8.62 -11.40
CA PHE A 223 -25.28 -7.62 -12.04
C PHE A 223 -25.56 -7.45 -13.53
N ARG A 224 -26.03 -8.50 -14.24
CA ARG A 224 -26.50 -8.34 -15.63
C ARG A 224 -27.74 -7.45 -15.69
N ASP A 225 -28.69 -7.65 -14.78
CA ASP A 225 -29.91 -6.83 -14.71
C ASP A 225 -29.58 -5.39 -14.35
N LEU A 226 -28.68 -5.16 -13.38
CA LEU A 226 -28.24 -3.83 -13.01
C LEU A 226 -27.58 -3.08 -14.17
N ALA A 227 -26.68 -3.75 -14.89
CA ALA A 227 -25.98 -3.15 -16.03
C ALA A 227 -26.92 -2.86 -17.21
N SER A 228 -27.86 -3.76 -17.52
CA SER A 228 -28.77 -3.61 -18.65
C SER A 228 -29.93 -2.65 -18.38
N SER A 229 -30.48 -2.64 -17.16
CA SER A 229 -31.68 -1.82 -16.83
C SER A 229 -31.31 -0.38 -16.49
N ASN A 230 -30.34 -0.18 -15.64
CA ASN A 230 -30.00 1.13 -15.10
C ASN A 230 -28.70 1.72 -15.68
N GLY A 231 -27.87 0.88 -16.29
CA GLY A 231 -26.54 1.27 -16.75
C GLY A 231 -25.59 1.52 -15.59
N ILE A 232 -24.31 1.38 -15.86
CA ILE A 232 -23.25 1.63 -14.90
C ILE A 232 -22.20 2.51 -15.57
N SER A 233 -21.98 3.70 -15.01
CA SER A 233 -20.93 4.61 -15.49
C SER A 233 -19.56 4.20 -14.92
N VAL A 234 -18.78 3.44 -15.69
CA VAL A 234 -17.45 2.96 -15.24
C VAL A 234 -16.43 4.09 -15.28
N ARG A 235 -15.69 4.26 -14.17
CA ARG A 235 -14.67 5.29 -13.99
C ARG A 235 -13.37 4.65 -13.50
N LYS A 236 -12.23 5.27 -13.81
CA LYS A 236 -10.92 4.82 -13.32
C LYS A 236 -10.48 5.67 -12.13
N GLY A 237 -10.12 4.98 -11.06
CA GLY A 237 -9.59 5.56 -9.83
C GLY A 237 -10.66 5.94 -8.81
N HIS A 238 -10.61 5.32 -7.62
CA HIS A 238 -11.54 5.59 -6.52
C HIS A 238 -11.58 7.06 -6.12
N THR A 239 -10.42 7.73 -6.03
CA THR A 239 -10.35 9.18 -5.73
C THR A 239 -11.08 10.01 -6.77
N ASN A 240 -10.89 9.67 -8.07
CA ASN A 240 -11.58 10.36 -9.15
C ASN A 240 -13.10 10.19 -9.04
N LEU A 241 -13.59 8.96 -8.90
CA LEU A 241 -15.02 8.67 -8.76
C LEU A 241 -15.63 9.38 -7.52
N THR A 242 -14.92 9.39 -6.38
CA THR A 242 -15.37 10.09 -5.17
C THR A 242 -15.48 11.61 -5.39
N ASN A 243 -14.51 12.21 -6.09
CA ASN A 243 -14.53 13.62 -6.42
C ASN A 243 -15.68 13.97 -7.39
N MET A 244 -15.96 13.09 -8.37
CA MET A 244 -17.12 13.27 -9.27
C MET A 244 -18.45 13.22 -8.51
N VAL A 245 -18.56 12.38 -7.46
CA VAL A 245 -19.74 12.39 -6.58
C VAL A 245 -19.82 13.70 -5.82
N ALA A 246 -18.74 14.17 -5.22
CA ALA A 246 -18.71 15.44 -4.49
C ALA A 246 -19.07 16.63 -5.39
N ALA A 247 -18.64 16.61 -6.66
CA ALA A 247 -18.97 17.63 -7.66
C ALA A 247 -20.41 17.53 -8.21
N GLY A 248 -21.14 16.43 -7.93
CA GLY A 248 -22.49 16.20 -8.45
C GLY A 248 -22.53 15.63 -9.88
N GLU A 249 -21.39 15.30 -10.48
CA GLU A 249 -21.32 14.70 -11.82
C GLU A 249 -21.81 13.24 -11.84
N VAL A 250 -21.60 12.52 -10.73
CA VAL A 250 -22.11 11.18 -10.49
C VAL A 250 -22.98 11.21 -9.24
N PRO A 251 -24.30 11.00 -9.35
CA PRO A 251 -25.18 11.06 -8.18
C PRO A 251 -24.86 10.04 -7.10
N VAL A 252 -24.56 8.78 -7.49
CA VAL A 252 -24.20 7.68 -6.57
C VAL A 252 -23.05 6.88 -7.12
N ALA A 253 -21.99 6.72 -6.34
CA ALA A 253 -20.91 5.77 -6.61
C ALA A 253 -21.15 4.48 -5.81
N LEU A 254 -21.13 3.32 -6.47
CA LEU A 254 -21.36 2.02 -5.84
C LEU A 254 -20.11 1.47 -5.13
N THR A 255 -18.91 1.85 -5.58
CA THR A 255 -17.67 1.23 -5.16
C THR A 255 -16.57 2.27 -4.90
N VAL A 256 -16.68 2.97 -3.78
CA VAL A 256 -15.58 3.78 -3.24
C VAL A 256 -15.27 3.32 -1.83
N TYR A 257 -14.08 3.64 -1.33
CA TYR A 257 -13.70 3.26 0.03
C TYR A 257 -14.21 4.29 1.05
N ASN A 258 -14.70 3.82 2.19
CA ASN A 258 -15.36 4.59 3.25
C ASN A 258 -14.63 5.87 3.66
N TYR A 259 -13.30 5.81 3.77
CA TYR A 259 -12.49 6.96 4.20
C TYR A 259 -12.49 8.12 3.18
N MET A 260 -12.72 7.83 1.90
CA MET A 260 -12.70 8.86 0.85
C MET A 260 -13.85 9.85 0.97
N PRO A 261 -15.13 9.43 0.93
CA PRO A 261 -16.25 10.33 1.14
C PRO A 261 -16.25 10.92 2.55
N GLU A 262 -15.85 10.17 3.58
CA GLU A 262 -15.78 10.67 4.94
C GLU A 262 -14.78 11.83 5.10
N GLN A 263 -13.61 11.75 4.47
CA GLN A 263 -12.62 12.83 4.48
C GLN A 263 -13.11 14.07 3.73
N LEU A 264 -13.85 13.91 2.63
CA LEU A 264 -14.46 15.04 1.90
C LEU A 264 -15.62 15.65 2.68
N LYS A 265 -16.48 14.83 3.29
CA LYS A 265 -17.58 15.26 4.16
C LYS A 265 -17.06 16.10 5.34
N LYS A 266 -16.00 15.66 6.01
CA LYS A 266 -15.33 16.44 7.08
C LYS A 266 -14.80 17.79 6.62
N LYS A 267 -14.51 17.95 5.34
CA LYS A 267 -14.11 19.23 4.71
C LYS A 267 -15.29 20.07 4.20
N GLY A 268 -16.53 19.65 4.45
CA GLY A 268 -17.74 20.37 4.05
C GLY A 268 -18.21 20.12 2.62
N ALA A 269 -17.67 19.10 1.92
CA ALA A 269 -18.17 18.74 0.60
C ALA A 269 -19.59 18.15 0.67
N PRO A 270 -20.46 18.37 -0.35
CA PRO A 270 -21.82 17.85 -0.38
C PRO A 270 -21.86 16.36 -0.74
N ILE A 271 -21.22 15.53 0.08
CA ILE A 271 -21.12 14.08 -0.08
C ILE A 271 -21.38 13.37 1.24
N ASP A 272 -22.07 12.23 1.16
CA ASP A 272 -22.23 11.30 2.27
C ASP A 272 -22.18 9.86 1.75
N TRP A 273 -22.29 8.89 2.62
CA TRP A 273 -22.20 7.48 2.25
C TRP A 273 -23.08 6.60 3.11
N LEU A 274 -23.40 5.43 2.57
CA LEU A 274 -24.09 4.34 3.25
C LEU A 274 -23.41 3.01 2.93
N VAL A 275 -23.79 1.96 3.66
CA VAL A 275 -23.29 0.61 3.46
C VAL A 275 -24.46 -0.31 3.13
N LEU A 276 -24.50 -0.83 1.92
CA LEU A 276 -25.38 -1.93 1.58
C LEU A 276 -24.83 -3.22 2.17
N GLN A 277 -25.71 -4.03 2.77
CA GLN A 277 -25.32 -5.29 3.40
C GLN A 277 -25.35 -6.46 2.39
N PRO A 278 -24.35 -7.36 2.44
CA PRO A 278 -23.22 -7.38 3.38
C PRO A 278 -22.16 -6.33 3.03
N ALA A 279 -21.51 -5.77 4.07
CA ALA A 279 -20.39 -4.86 3.91
C ALA A 279 -19.14 -5.60 3.43
N VAL A 280 -18.65 -5.31 2.24
CA VAL A 280 -17.42 -5.92 1.73
C VAL A 280 -16.22 -5.10 2.13
N VAL A 281 -15.20 -5.76 2.66
CA VAL A 281 -13.93 -5.13 3.05
C VAL A 281 -12.74 -5.87 2.46
N ARG A 282 -11.70 -5.12 2.08
CA ARG A 282 -10.40 -5.69 1.72
C ARG A 282 -9.31 -5.22 2.68
N GLY A 283 -8.39 -6.12 3.01
CA GLY A 283 -7.22 -5.76 3.77
C GLY A 283 -6.20 -5.01 2.92
N ASN A 284 -5.52 -4.03 3.53
CA ASN A 284 -4.23 -3.55 3.07
C ASN A 284 -3.20 -4.01 4.09
N ALA A 285 -2.13 -4.62 3.60
CA ALA A 285 -1.15 -5.30 4.43
C ALA A 285 0.26 -4.77 4.18
N VAL A 286 1.12 -5.04 5.12
CA VAL A 286 2.53 -4.68 5.08
C VAL A 286 3.38 -5.95 5.15
N GLY A 287 4.42 -6.04 4.31
CA GLY A 287 5.34 -7.17 4.27
C GLY A 287 6.78 -6.72 4.05
N VAL A 288 7.71 -7.33 4.79
CA VAL A 288 9.15 -7.07 4.66
C VAL A 288 9.71 -7.88 3.51
N MET A 289 10.48 -7.23 2.64
CA MET A 289 11.10 -7.91 1.50
C MET A 289 12.19 -8.87 1.95
N LYS A 290 12.27 -10.03 1.31
CA LYS A 290 13.29 -11.06 1.62
C LYS A 290 14.71 -10.56 1.43
N ASN A 291 14.93 -9.69 0.46
CA ASN A 291 16.21 -9.10 0.13
C ASN A 291 16.27 -7.61 0.50
N ALA A 292 15.54 -7.21 1.56
CA ALA A 292 15.60 -5.85 2.08
C ALA A 292 17.05 -5.49 2.43
N LYS A 293 17.46 -4.27 2.07
CA LYS A 293 18.78 -3.73 2.46
C LYS A 293 18.78 -3.30 3.92
N ASN A 294 17.61 -2.87 4.40
CA ASN A 294 17.41 -2.33 5.75
C ASN A 294 16.31 -3.12 6.47
N PRO A 295 16.55 -4.43 6.76
CA PRO A 295 15.50 -5.32 7.24
C PRO A 295 15.05 -5.03 8.68
N ALA A 296 15.94 -4.52 9.55
CA ALA A 296 15.54 -4.15 10.91
C ALA A 296 14.68 -2.89 10.92
N ALA A 297 15.03 -1.88 10.12
CA ALA A 297 14.24 -0.67 9.97
C ALA A 297 12.86 -0.98 9.33
N ALA A 298 12.81 -1.89 8.35
CA ALA A 298 11.56 -2.36 7.75
C ALA A 298 10.67 -3.09 8.78
N ALA A 299 11.23 -4.00 9.58
CA ALA A 299 10.49 -4.70 10.63
C ALA A 299 10.02 -3.75 11.74
N LEU A 300 10.85 -2.77 12.13
CA LEU A 300 10.48 -1.75 13.11
C LEU A 300 9.31 -0.88 12.61
N PHE A 301 9.34 -0.47 11.34
CA PHE A 301 8.25 0.31 10.76
C PHE A 301 6.97 -0.53 10.59
N MET A 302 7.09 -1.83 10.25
CA MET A 302 5.97 -2.76 10.28
C MET A 302 5.34 -2.84 11.67
N ASP A 303 6.13 -3.04 12.73
CA ASP A 303 5.63 -3.06 14.12
C ASP A 303 4.91 -1.74 14.48
N TYR A 304 5.50 -0.60 14.11
CA TYR A 304 4.88 0.70 14.32
C TYR A 304 3.52 0.80 13.62
N LEU A 305 3.42 0.41 12.35
CA LEU A 305 2.17 0.45 11.60
C LEU A 305 1.09 -0.49 12.15
N LEU A 306 1.47 -1.59 12.80
CA LEU A 306 0.55 -2.55 13.44
C LEU A 306 0.16 -2.16 14.87
N GLY A 307 0.92 -1.29 15.51
CA GLY A 307 0.75 -0.84 16.89
C GLY A 307 0.43 0.66 16.99
N GLU A 308 1.44 1.46 17.26
CA GLU A 308 1.29 2.89 17.54
C GLU A 308 0.69 3.69 16.36
N GLY A 309 1.02 3.33 15.12
CA GLY A 309 0.51 3.97 13.91
C GLY A 309 -0.98 3.73 13.65
N GLN A 310 -1.61 2.81 14.38
CA GLN A 310 -3.01 2.45 14.15
C GLN A 310 -3.99 3.58 14.48
N GLN A 311 -3.68 4.45 15.45
CA GLN A 311 -4.50 5.61 15.75
C GLN A 311 -4.51 6.60 14.59
N ALA A 312 -3.36 6.84 13.95
CA ALA A 312 -3.30 7.71 12.77
C ALA A 312 -4.17 7.20 11.60
N TYR A 313 -4.27 5.88 11.42
CA TYR A 313 -5.20 5.31 10.45
C TYR A 313 -6.67 5.59 10.82
N ALA A 314 -7.05 5.47 12.11
CA ALA A 314 -8.40 5.78 12.57
C ALA A 314 -8.75 7.26 12.36
N ASP A 315 -7.82 8.17 12.67
CA ASP A 315 -7.99 9.62 12.48
C ASP A 315 -8.19 9.98 11.00
N LEU A 316 -7.58 9.22 10.11
CA LEU A 316 -7.76 9.29 8.65
C LEU A 316 -9.03 8.57 8.15
N ALA A 317 -9.89 8.06 9.05
CA ALA A 317 -11.13 7.34 8.75
C ALA A 317 -10.96 5.98 8.08
N TYR A 318 -9.77 5.37 8.13
CA TYR A 318 -9.61 3.96 7.81
C TYR A 318 -10.16 3.06 8.92
N LEU A 319 -10.41 1.79 8.63
CA LEU A 319 -10.68 0.79 9.66
C LEU A 319 -9.36 0.15 10.10
N PRO A 320 -8.84 0.48 11.30
CA PRO A 320 -7.62 -0.12 11.81
C PRO A 320 -7.76 -1.63 12.00
N ALA A 321 -6.73 -2.40 11.67
CA ALA A 321 -6.73 -3.83 11.91
C ALA A 321 -6.54 -4.17 13.40
N ASN A 322 -5.87 -3.30 14.18
CA ASN A 322 -5.67 -3.48 15.61
C ASN A 322 -6.98 -3.24 16.37
N THR A 323 -7.43 -4.26 17.11
CA THR A 323 -8.71 -4.27 17.80
C THR A 323 -8.75 -3.35 19.03
N LYS A 324 -7.60 -2.93 19.52
CA LYS A 324 -7.50 -1.96 20.64
C LYS A 324 -7.91 -0.54 20.24
N ILE A 325 -7.90 -0.24 18.93
CA ILE A 325 -8.33 1.07 18.42
C ILE A 325 -9.82 1.02 18.12
N THR A 326 -10.60 1.89 18.75
CA THR A 326 -12.06 1.95 18.53
C THR A 326 -12.39 2.42 17.12
N SER A 327 -13.36 1.77 16.47
CA SER A 327 -13.92 2.19 15.19
C SER A 327 -15.38 1.78 15.06
N SER A 328 -16.25 2.73 14.73
CA SER A 328 -17.68 2.47 14.48
C SER A 328 -17.91 1.57 13.25
N LEU A 329 -16.93 1.48 12.35
CA LEU A 329 -16.99 0.59 11.19
C LEU A 329 -17.07 -0.89 11.58
N ARG A 330 -16.64 -1.27 12.79
CA ARG A 330 -16.77 -2.65 13.29
C ARG A 330 -18.21 -3.08 13.62
N ASN A 331 -19.14 -2.13 13.66
CA ASN A 331 -20.57 -2.43 13.88
C ASN A 331 -21.24 -3.06 12.64
N TYR A 332 -20.62 -2.96 11.45
CA TYR A 332 -21.12 -3.62 10.25
C TYR A 332 -20.75 -5.09 10.21
N LYS A 333 -21.67 -5.95 9.73
CA LYS A 333 -21.35 -7.35 9.38
C LYS A 333 -20.48 -7.34 8.13
N MET A 334 -19.22 -7.64 8.29
CA MET A 334 -18.23 -7.57 7.21
C MET A 334 -18.01 -8.92 6.54
N LEU A 335 -17.88 -8.90 5.21
CA LEU A 335 -17.29 -9.95 4.40
C LEU A 335 -15.89 -9.51 3.99
N VAL A 336 -14.89 -10.20 4.47
CA VAL A 336 -13.49 -9.93 4.13
C VAL A 336 -13.15 -10.64 2.82
N VAL A 337 -12.58 -9.91 1.87
CA VAL A 337 -12.02 -10.51 0.65
C VAL A 337 -10.92 -11.49 1.02
N ASP A 338 -11.06 -12.75 0.58
CA ASP A 338 -10.02 -13.77 0.72
C ASP A 338 -9.00 -13.62 -0.41
N PRO A 339 -7.73 -13.28 -0.10
CA PRO A 339 -6.71 -13.07 -1.11
C PRO A 339 -6.35 -14.35 -1.89
N GLN A 340 -6.39 -15.51 -1.26
CA GLN A 340 -6.07 -16.79 -1.91
C GLN A 340 -7.16 -17.14 -2.92
N GLU A 341 -8.42 -17.05 -2.49
CA GLU A 341 -9.57 -17.31 -3.35
C GLU A 341 -9.65 -16.31 -4.53
N SER A 342 -9.34 -15.04 -4.30
CA SER A 342 -9.28 -14.00 -5.35
C SER A 342 -8.25 -14.35 -6.43
N LEU A 343 -7.13 -14.94 -6.05
CA LEU A 343 -6.09 -15.34 -7.00
C LEU A 343 -6.42 -16.66 -7.71
N ASP A 344 -6.89 -17.65 -7.00
CA ASP A 344 -7.15 -18.99 -7.57
C ASP A 344 -8.29 -18.96 -8.58
N GLY A 345 -9.27 -18.11 -8.39
CA GLY A 345 -10.39 -17.92 -9.32
C GLY A 345 -10.23 -16.79 -10.34
N ARG A 346 -9.07 -16.14 -10.39
CA ARG A 346 -8.89 -14.84 -11.07
C ARG A 346 -9.31 -14.83 -12.55
N ASP A 347 -8.93 -15.82 -13.32
CA ASP A 347 -9.22 -15.86 -14.77
C ASP A 347 -10.72 -15.98 -15.06
N LYS A 348 -11.42 -16.87 -14.34
CA LYS A 348 -12.87 -17.01 -14.43
C LYS A 348 -13.57 -15.69 -14.11
N TRP A 349 -13.20 -15.09 -12.97
CA TRP A 349 -13.86 -13.91 -12.47
C TRP A 349 -13.54 -12.66 -13.31
N ARG A 350 -12.31 -12.55 -13.83
CA ARG A 350 -11.93 -11.47 -14.75
C ARG A 350 -12.79 -11.51 -16.01
N LYS A 351 -12.95 -12.69 -16.62
CA LYS A 351 -13.79 -12.85 -17.81
C LYS A 351 -15.23 -12.42 -17.57
N LEU A 352 -15.83 -12.86 -16.46
CA LEU A 352 -17.21 -12.51 -16.09
C LEU A 352 -17.37 -11.03 -15.75
N TYR A 353 -16.41 -10.47 -15.03
CA TYR A 353 -16.39 -9.05 -14.69
C TYR A 353 -16.29 -8.17 -15.94
N ASP A 354 -15.38 -8.50 -16.86
CA ASP A 354 -15.21 -7.76 -18.11
C ASP A 354 -16.47 -7.86 -18.99
N GLU A 355 -17.13 -9.01 -19.03
CA GLU A 355 -18.37 -9.22 -19.77
C GLU A 355 -19.50 -8.36 -19.18
N ILE A 356 -19.75 -8.49 -17.88
CA ILE A 356 -20.93 -7.95 -17.21
C ILE A 356 -20.76 -6.46 -16.88
N ILE A 357 -19.62 -6.07 -16.32
CA ILE A 357 -19.42 -4.70 -15.83
C ILE A 357 -18.80 -3.82 -16.92
N ILE A 358 -17.69 -4.27 -17.53
CA ILE A 358 -16.94 -3.38 -18.42
C ILE A 358 -17.60 -3.21 -19.79
N ARG A 359 -18.12 -4.32 -20.36
CA ARG A 359 -18.81 -4.29 -21.66
C ARG A 359 -20.30 -3.98 -21.51
N GLY A 360 -20.95 -4.50 -20.45
CA GLY A 360 -22.35 -4.19 -20.16
C GLY A 360 -22.58 -2.70 -19.92
N ALA A 361 -21.62 -1.99 -19.35
CA ALA A 361 -21.68 -0.54 -19.15
C ALA A 361 -21.60 0.30 -20.46
N LYS A 362 -21.26 -0.31 -21.59
CA LYS A 362 -21.11 0.36 -22.90
C LYS A 362 -22.33 0.21 -23.82
N GLN A 363 -23.33 -0.57 -23.40
CA GLN A 363 -24.59 -0.75 -24.09
C GLN A 363 -25.67 0.18 -23.49
#